data_f6481df3454d0c858f32724bf1874949
#
_entry.id   f6481df3454d0c858f32724bf1874949
#
_cell.length_a   1.000
_cell.length_b   1.000
_cell.length_c   1.000
_cell.angle_alpha   90.00
_cell.angle_beta   90.00
_cell.angle_gamma   90.00
#
_symmetry.space_group_name_H-M   'P 1'
#
loop_
_entity.id
_entity.type
_entity.pdbx_description
1 polymer ?
#
loop_
_entity_poly.entity_id
_entity_poly.type
_entity_poly.pdbx_seq_one_letter_code
_entity_poly.pdbx_strand_id
1 'polypeptide(L)'
;MGLPIHWQLFVRVKTATKARALAERVAETLGLEARVVECERYWKDASLFRVVLASRTRTEDLAASVLETLETGAHLVRQWTVGPPQYYEGGDWEFSGSADERAISVPGLVAIDFQISRLCSVEGLASATPVRPEPPEGGDADE
;
A
#
# COMPACT_ATOMS: atom_id res chain seq x y z
N MET A 1 15.78 -9.92 6.71
CA MET A 1 15.43 -8.87 5.86
C MET A 1 14.03 -8.98 5.47
N GLY A 2 13.32 -8.00 5.27
CA GLY A 2 11.95 -8.05 4.90
C GLY A 2 11.73 -7.36 3.60
N LEU A 3 10.48 -7.34 3.16
CA LEU A 3 10.10 -6.69 1.92
C LEU A 3 9.37 -5.41 2.25
N PRO A 4 9.53 -4.38 1.44
CA PRO A 4 8.82 -3.13 1.69
C PRO A 4 7.32 -3.30 1.45
N ILE A 5 6.54 -2.70 2.31
CA ILE A 5 5.12 -2.60 2.15
C ILE A 5 4.80 -1.12 2.04
N HIS A 6 4.04 -0.78 1.04
CA HIS A 6 3.62 0.59 0.80
C HIS A 6 2.13 0.65 1.11
N TRP A 7 1.75 1.51 2.03
CA TRP A 7 0.35 1.68 2.39
C TRP A 7 -0.10 3.06 1.95
N GLN A 8 -1.31 3.14 1.42
CA GLN A 8 -1.88 4.42 1.05
C GLN A 8 -3.21 4.57 1.76
N LEU A 9 -3.36 5.63 2.49
CA LEU A 9 -4.55 5.91 3.26
C LEU A 9 -5.25 7.13 2.70
N PHE A 10 -6.57 7.10 2.70
CA PHE A 10 -7.35 8.29 2.40
C PHE A 10 -8.16 8.61 3.63
N VAL A 11 -7.93 9.78 4.20
CA VAL A 11 -8.56 10.14 5.47
C VAL A 11 -9.39 11.40 5.30
N ARG A 12 -10.57 11.40 5.90
CA ARG A 12 -11.48 12.53 5.81
C ARG A 12 -11.42 13.29 7.12
N VAL A 13 -10.54 14.27 7.18
CA VAL A 13 -10.38 15.14 8.33
C VAL A 13 -10.15 16.54 7.82
N LYS A 14 -10.22 17.52 8.69
CA LYS A 14 -10.20 18.91 8.24
C LYS A 14 -8.83 19.50 8.05
N THR A 15 -7.82 18.98 8.72
CA THR A 15 -6.50 19.60 8.66
C THR A 15 -5.42 18.57 8.47
N ALA A 16 -4.30 19.01 7.93
CA ALA A 16 -3.15 18.15 7.75
C ALA A 16 -2.65 17.60 9.07
N THR A 17 -2.71 18.40 10.12
CA THR A 17 -2.28 17.95 11.44
C THR A 17 -3.12 16.76 11.90
N LYS A 18 -4.44 16.83 11.70
CA LYS A 18 -5.31 15.74 12.09
C LYS A 18 -5.08 14.52 11.20
N ALA A 19 -4.82 14.74 9.92
CA ALA A 19 -4.55 13.64 9.02
C ALA A 19 -3.29 12.90 9.44
N ARG A 20 -2.25 13.63 9.77
CA ARG A 20 -1.00 13.01 10.18
C ARG A 20 -1.17 12.29 11.52
N ALA A 21 -1.92 12.88 12.45
CA ALA A 21 -2.14 12.23 13.74
C ALA A 21 -2.90 10.92 13.57
N LEU A 22 -3.89 10.90 12.70
CA LEU A 22 -4.63 9.67 12.44
C LEU A 22 -3.71 8.65 11.78
N ALA A 23 -2.92 9.09 10.83
CA ALA A 23 -2.00 8.19 10.13
C ALA A 23 -0.96 7.59 11.08
N GLU A 24 -0.51 8.37 12.05
CA GLU A 24 0.46 7.86 13.01
C GLU A 24 -0.16 6.82 13.93
N ARG A 25 -1.43 6.97 14.28
CA ARG A 25 -2.11 5.94 15.04
C ARG A 25 -2.28 4.67 14.22
N VAL A 26 -2.56 4.81 12.94
CA VAL A 26 -2.65 3.66 12.06
C VAL A 26 -1.30 2.97 11.97
N ALA A 27 -0.23 3.75 11.82
CA ALA A 27 1.11 3.19 11.74
C ALA A 27 1.46 2.41 13.00
N GLU A 28 1.09 2.95 14.15
CA GLU A 28 1.36 2.29 15.40
C GLU A 28 0.60 0.97 15.49
N THR A 29 -0.64 0.96 15.04
CA THR A 29 -1.43 -0.25 15.04
C THR A 29 -0.86 -1.29 14.09
N LEU A 30 -0.39 -0.85 12.94
CA LEU A 30 0.19 -1.78 11.98
C LEU A 30 1.49 -2.41 12.49
N GLY A 31 2.28 -1.66 13.22
CA GLY A 31 3.58 -2.15 13.63
C GLY A 31 4.46 -2.32 12.41
N LEU A 32 5.31 -3.33 12.40
CA LEU A 32 6.21 -3.62 11.28
C LEU A 32 7.04 -2.40 10.89
N GLU A 33 7.41 -1.61 11.90
CA GLU A 33 8.21 -0.39 11.69
C GLU A 33 7.52 0.59 10.76
N ALA A 34 6.20 0.62 10.77
CA ALA A 34 5.44 1.51 9.90
C ALA A 34 5.67 2.96 10.29
N ARG A 35 5.79 3.80 9.28
CA ARG A 35 5.98 5.24 9.53
C ARG A 35 5.34 6.02 8.40
N VAL A 36 4.96 7.25 8.71
CA VAL A 36 4.37 8.15 7.73
C VAL A 36 5.50 8.71 6.87
N VAL A 37 5.38 8.59 5.57
CA VAL A 37 6.37 9.15 4.67
C VAL A 37 5.84 10.29 3.82
N GLU A 38 4.51 10.43 3.73
CA GLU A 38 3.95 11.49 2.93
C GLU A 38 2.55 11.79 3.40
N CYS A 39 2.15 13.04 3.42
CA CYS A 39 0.80 13.43 3.83
C CYS A 39 0.45 14.70 3.07
N GLU A 40 -0.57 14.63 2.24
CA GLU A 40 -0.94 15.79 1.44
C GLU A 40 -2.44 15.76 1.15
N ARG A 41 -3.00 16.93 0.86
CA ARG A 41 -4.40 16.99 0.49
C ARG A 41 -4.57 16.28 -0.85
N TYR A 42 -5.64 15.49 -0.97
CA TYR A 42 -5.83 14.69 -2.16
C TYR A 42 -6.35 15.58 -3.28
N TRP A 43 -5.69 15.52 -4.43
CA TRP A 43 -6.03 16.44 -5.51
C TRP A 43 -7.37 16.13 -6.17
N LYS A 44 -7.83 14.90 -6.06
CA LYS A 44 -9.11 14.53 -6.67
C LYS A 44 -10.29 14.85 -5.77
N ASP A 45 -10.07 15.00 -4.49
CA ASP A 45 -11.16 15.23 -3.56
C ASP A 45 -10.59 16.00 -2.36
N ALA A 46 -10.84 17.29 -2.34
CA ALA A 46 -10.25 18.15 -1.33
C ALA A 46 -10.73 17.87 0.09
N SER A 47 -11.78 17.06 0.26
CA SER A 47 -12.20 16.68 1.60
C SER A 47 -11.33 15.59 2.18
N LEU A 48 -10.39 15.05 1.41
CA LEU A 48 -9.56 13.94 1.83
C LEU A 48 -8.10 14.34 1.85
N PHE A 49 -7.35 13.67 2.72
CA PHE A 49 -5.90 13.72 2.67
C PHE A 49 -5.42 12.35 2.26
N ARG A 50 -4.39 12.33 1.44
CA ARG A 50 -3.73 11.11 1.03
C ARG A 50 -2.47 10.98 1.87
N VAL A 51 -2.33 9.88 2.56
CA VAL A 51 -1.18 9.65 3.42
C VAL A 51 -0.52 8.35 3.00
N VAL A 52 0.79 8.37 2.91
CA VAL A 52 1.56 7.19 2.54
C VAL A 52 2.35 6.73 3.75
N LEU A 53 2.25 5.45 4.05
CA LEU A 53 3.07 4.85 5.10
C LEU A 53 3.98 3.83 4.47
N ALA A 54 5.13 3.63 5.06
CA ALA A 54 6.07 2.60 4.66
C ALA A 54 6.31 1.67 5.82
N SER A 55 6.34 0.38 5.55
CA SER A 55 6.69 -0.61 6.56
C SER A 55 7.41 -1.76 5.88
N ARG A 56 7.69 -2.83 6.62
CA ARG A 56 8.46 -3.94 6.10
C ARG A 56 7.96 -5.24 6.67
N THR A 57 7.89 -6.27 5.84
CA THR A 57 7.58 -7.60 6.34
C THR A 57 8.81 -8.15 7.05
N ARG A 58 8.62 -9.24 7.76
CA ARG A 58 9.74 -9.90 8.44
C ARG A 58 10.42 -10.93 7.57
N THR A 59 9.82 -11.30 6.46
CA THR A 59 10.31 -12.38 5.62
C THR A 59 10.17 -11.97 4.17
N GLU A 60 10.85 -12.67 3.27
CA GLU A 60 10.75 -12.42 1.85
C GLU A 60 9.93 -13.48 1.14
N ASP A 61 9.39 -14.43 1.87
CA ASP A 61 8.55 -15.46 1.26
C ASP A 61 7.18 -14.88 0.91
N LEU A 62 6.69 -15.16 -0.27
CA LEU A 62 5.44 -14.59 -0.74
C LEU A 62 4.28 -14.91 0.21
N ALA A 63 4.06 -16.17 0.47
CA ALA A 63 2.90 -16.54 1.27
C ALA A 63 2.99 -15.98 2.68
N ALA A 64 4.16 -16.06 3.28
CA ALA A 64 4.33 -15.57 4.65
C ALA A 64 4.19 -14.06 4.70
N SER A 65 4.70 -13.36 3.71
CA SER A 65 4.61 -11.90 3.68
C SER A 65 3.17 -11.45 3.50
N VAL A 66 2.41 -12.13 2.65
CA VAL A 66 1.01 -11.81 2.45
C VAL A 66 0.24 -12.04 3.73
N LEU A 67 0.45 -13.19 4.36
CA LEU A 67 -0.27 -13.50 5.59
C LEU A 67 0.08 -12.49 6.68
N GLU A 68 1.33 -12.16 6.82
CA GLU A 68 1.76 -11.20 7.83
C GLU A 68 1.10 -9.85 7.62
N THR A 69 1.04 -9.40 6.36
CA THR A 69 0.43 -8.11 6.05
C THR A 69 -1.06 -8.12 6.34
N LEU A 70 -1.74 -9.19 5.98
CA LEU A 70 -3.17 -9.28 6.23
C LEU A 70 -3.46 -9.38 7.73
N GLU A 71 -2.64 -10.10 8.46
CA GLU A 71 -2.82 -10.19 9.90
C GLU A 71 -2.62 -8.84 10.56
N THR A 72 -1.60 -8.14 10.14
CA THR A 72 -1.32 -6.83 10.69
C THR A 72 -2.47 -5.87 10.41
N GLY A 73 -3.01 -5.92 9.21
CA GLY A 73 -4.10 -5.04 8.84
C GLY A 73 -5.44 -5.43 9.42
N ALA A 74 -5.54 -6.62 10.01
CA ALA A 74 -6.82 -7.09 10.52
C ALA A 74 -7.36 -6.24 11.66
N HIS A 75 -6.50 -5.49 12.34
CA HIS A 75 -6.94 -4.62 13.39
C HIS A 75 -7.62 -3.37 12.85
N LEU A 76 -7.43 -3.07 11.58
CA LEU A 76 -7.99 -1.87 10.96
C LEU A 76 -9.12 -2.18 10.00
N VAL A 77 -9.05 -3.33 9.37
CA VAL A 77 -9.92 -3.67 8.25
C VAL A 77 -10.50 -5.05 8.47
N ARG A 78 -11.81 -5.15 8.39
CA ARG A 78 -12.47 -6.43 8.58
C ARG A 78 -12.39 -7.32 7.35
N GLN A 79 -12.27 -6.72 6.19
CA GLN A 79 -12.29 -7.50 4.96
C GLN A 79 -11.49 -6.78 3.90
N TRP A 80 -10.51 -7.47 3.34
CA TRP A 80 -9.70 -6.92 2.26
C TRP A 80 -10.18 -7.44 0.93
N THR A 81 -10.09 -6.61 -0.10
CA THR A 81 -10.28 -7.03 -1.47
C THR A 81 -8.89 -7.22 -2.05
N VAL A 82 -8.57 -8.44 -2.44
CA VAL A 82 -7.24 -8.73 -2.96
C VAL A 82 -7.38 -9.48 -4.27
N GLY A 83 -6.36 -9.36 -5.11
CA GLY A 83 -6.28 -10.15 -6.33
C GLY A 83 -5.15 -11.12 -6.22
N PRO A 84 -4.87 -11.86 -7.27
CA PRO A 84 -3.72 -12.76 -7.24
C PRO A 84 -2.44 -11.98 -7.32
N PRO A 85 -1.34 -12.56 -6.86
CA PRO A 85 -0.05 -11.90 -7.02
C PRO A 85 0.29 -11.73 -8.47
N GLN A 86 1.04 -10.69 -8.79
CA GLN A 86 1.57 -10.50 -10.12
C GLN A 86 3.01 -10.94 -10.11
N TYR A 87 3.40 -11.73 -11.10
CA TYR A 87 4.75 -12.27 -11.17
C TYR A 87 5.51 -11.63 -12.32
N TYR A 88 6.78 -11.40 -12.11
CA TYR A 88 7.65 -10.80 -13.12
C TYR A 88 8.83 -11.72 -13.34
N GLU A 89 9.59 -11.46 -14.38
CA GLU A 89 10.75 -12.27 -14.65
C GLU A 89 11.72 -12.19 -13.49
N GLY A 90 12.49 -13.23 -13.31
CA GLY A 90 13.51 -13.23 -12.27
C GLY A 90 13.01 -13.55 -10.89
N GLY A 91 11.76 -13.96 -10.79
CA GLY A 91 11.23 -14.33 -9.49
C GLY A 91 10.64 -13.17 -8.71
N ASP A 92 10.60 -12.02 -9.31
CA ASP A 92 9.98 -10.86 -8.66
C ASP A 92 8.47 -11.01 -8.65
N TRP A 93 7.83 -10.34 -7.71
CA TRP A 93 6.37 -10.40 -7.60
C TRP A 93 5.85 -9.18 -6.85
N GLU A 94 4.56 -8.94 -7.02
CA GLU A 94 3.85 -7.91 -6.29
C GLU A 94 2.50 -8.45 -5.85
N PHE A 95 2.01 -7.97 -4.72
CA PHE A 95 0.70 -8.34 -4.23
C PHE A 95 0.09 -7.10 -3.60
N SER A 96 -1.20 -6.89 -3.85
CA SER A 96 -1.84 -5.70 -3.30
C SER A 96 -3.24 -6.02 -2.81
N GLY A 97 -3.75 -5.16 -1.97
CA GLY A 97 -5.10 -5.27 -1.49
C GLY A 97 -5.65 -3.91 -1.17
N SER A 98 -6.96 -3.82 -1.06
CA SER A 98 -7.60 -2.56 -0.73
C SER A 98 -8.83 -2.80 0.11
N ALA A 99 -9.28 -1.75 0.76
CA ALA A 99 -10.51 -1.79 1.54
C ALA A 99 -11.15 -0.42 1.52
N ASP A 100 -12.46 -0.40 1.48
CA ASP A 100 -13.17 0.86 1.52
C ASP A 100 -13.81 1.06 2.90
N GLU A 101 -14.49 2.16 3.03
CA GLU A 101 -15.00 2.59 4.31
C GLU A 101 -15.87 1.56 5.00
N ARG A 102 -16.59 0.76 4.25
CA ARG A 102 -17.48 -0.23 4.84
C ARG A 102 -16.74 -1.32 5.59
N ALA A 103 -15.51 -1.60 5.18
CA ALA A 103 -14.73 -2.64 5.81
C ALA A 103 -13.74 -2.12 6.83
N ILE A 104 -13.63 -0.80 6.95
CA ILE A 104 -12.63 -0.19 7.83
C ILE A 104 -13.25 0.12 9.18
N SER A 105 -12.50 -0.15 10.24
CA SER A 105 -12.97 0.07 11.59
C SER A 105 -12.47 1.36 12.22
N VAL A 106 -11.73 2.16 11.50
CA VAL A 106 -11.09 3.36 12.06
C VAL A 106 -11.87 4.59 11.59
N PRO A 107 -12.46 5.37 12.51
CA PRO A 107 -13.18 6.55 12.09
C PRO A 107 -12.28 7.54 11.39
N GLY A 108 -12.75 8.09 10.30
CA GLY A 108 -11.98 9.05 9.52
C GLY A 108 -11.15 8.42 8.42
N LEU A 109 -10.91 7.14 8.47
CA LEU A 109 -10.16 6.44 7.43
C LEU A 109 -11.18 5.88 6.45
N VAL A 110 -11.18 6.39 5.22
CA VAL A 110 -12.22 6.02 4.26
C VAL A 110 -11.75 5.04 3.22
N ALA A 111 -10.45 4.89 3.05
CA ALA A 111 -9.92 3.89 2.14
C ALA A 111 -8.48 3.60 2.52
N ILE A 112 -8.05 2.37 2.28
CA ILE A 112 -6.68 1.98 2.54
C ILE A 112 -6.29 0.93 1.52
N ASP A 113 -5.09 1.09 0.96
CA ASP A 113 -4.51 0.14 0.03
C ASP A 113 -3.16 -0.27 0.54
N PHE A 114 -2.73 -1.48 0.21
CA PHE A 114 -1.34 -1.84 0.47
C PHE A 114 -0.76 -2.51 -0.76
N GLN A 115 0.56 -2.46 -0.86
CA GLN A 115 1.28 -3.14 -1.91
C GLN A 115 2.58 -3.67 -1.34
N ILE A 116 2.84 -4.96 -1.53
CA ILE A 116 4.07 -5.60 -1.15
C ILE A 116 4.79 -5.94 -2.44
N SER A 117 6.08 -5.67 -2.50
CA SER A 117 6.83 -5.95 -3.72
C SER A 117 8.14 -6.65 -3.38
N ARG A 118 8.47 -7.65 -4.17
CA ARG A 118 9.79 -8.23 -4.16
C ARG A 118 10.37 -8.03 -5.55
N LEU A 119 11.20 -7.02 -5.70
CA LEU A 119 11.73 -6.64 -6.99
C LEU A 119 13.25 -6.69 -6.95
N CYS A 120 13.77 -7.86 -6.66
CA CYS A 120 15.19 -8.02 -6.49
C CYS A 120 15.96 -7.81 -7.78
N SER A 121 15.36 -8.17 -8.86
CA SER A 121 16.09 -8.09 -10.12
C SER A 121 16.29 -6.67 -10.56
N VAL A 122 15.60 -5.74 -9.93
CA VAL A 122 15.79 -4.35 -10.29
C VAL A 122 16.22 -3.55 -9.12
N GLU A 123 16.90 -4.22 -8.18
CA GLU A 123 17.22 -3.51 -7.06
C GLU A 123 18.04 -2.34 -7.33
N GLY A 124 18.88 -2.37 -8.16
CA GLY A 124 19.65 -1.22 -8.46
C GLY A 124 18.84 -0.16 -9.12
N LEU A 125 17.65 -0.50 -9.52
CA LEU A 125 16.81 0.43 -10.16
C LEU A 125 15.59 0.60 -9.36
N ALA A 126 15.78 0.84 -8.17
CA ALA A 126 14.66 0.94 -7.30
C ALA A 126 13.67 1.89 -7.80
N SER A 127 14.13 2.81 -8.52
CA SER A 127 13.23 3.72 -9.07
C SER A 127 12.54 3.18 -10.26
N ALA A 128 12.95 2.06 -10.72
CA ALA A 128 12.38 1.58 -11.94
C ALA A 128 10.96 1.30 -11.74
N THR A 129 10.22 1.63 -12.69
CA THR A 129 8.89 1.25 -12.74
C THR A 129 8.84 -0.19 -12.90
N PRO A 130 8.03 -0.84 -12.19
CA PRO A 130 7.85 -2.24 -12.46
C PRO A 130 7.46 -2.38 -13.87
N VAL A 131 7.94 -3.34 -14.47
CA VAL A 131 7.59 -3.61 -15.78
C VAL A 131 6.20 -4.00 -15.76
N ARG A 132 5.32 -3.17 -16.15
CA ARG A 132 4.01 -3.60 -16.28
C ARG A 132 3.90 -4.20 -17.60
N PRO A 133 3.08 -5.16 -17.72
CA PRO A 133 2.85 -5.73 -19.00
C PRO A 133 2.44 -4.60 -19.85
N GLU A 134 3.08 -4.45 -20.91
CA GLU A 134 2.76 -3.46 -21.78
C GLU A 134 1.46 -3.65 -22.30
N PRO A 135 0.68 -2.71 -22.40
CA PRO A 135 -0.54 -2.87 -23.11
C PRO A 135 -0.13 -3.21 -24.49
N PRO A 136 -0.70 -4.12 -24.98
CA PRO A 136 -0.39 -4.48 -26.32
C PRO A 136 -0.36 -3.22 -27.10
N GLU A 137 0.31 -2.95 -27.65
CA GLU A 137 0.39 -1.93 -28.23
C GLU A 137 -0.35 -1.52 -28.88
N GLY A 138 -0.35 -1.43 -29.05
CA GLY A 138 -0.93 -0.93 -29.63
C GLY A 138 -1.32 0.03 -29.06
N GLY A 139 -1.64 0.07 -28.72
CA GLY A 139 -1.91 0.88 -28.36
C GLY A 139 -1.49 1.67 -27.97
N ASP A 140 -1.30 1.79 -28.25
CA ASP A 140 -1.04 2.50 -28.05
C ASP A 140 -0.75 3.19 -28.08
N ALA A 141 -0.89 3.34 -28.41
CA ALA A 141 -0.54 3.92 -28.58
C ALA A 141 -0.56 4.68 -28.55
N ASP A 142 -0.73 4.95 -28.67
CA ASP A 142 -0.60 5.61 -28.78
C ASP A 142 -0.49 6.27 -28.39
N GLU A 143 -0.50 6.23 -28.31
CA GLU A 143 -0.21 6.76 -28.17
C GLU A 143 -0.13 7.21 -28.22
#